data_1a5de4896b2e149fd091412ea2781ebf
#
_entry.id   1a5de4896b2e149fd091412ea2781ebf
#
_cell.length_a   1.000
_cell.length_b   1.000
_cell.length_c   1.000
_cell.angle_alpha   90.00
_cell.angle_beta   90.00
_cell.angle_gamma   90.00
#
_symmetry.space_group_name_H-M   'P 1'
#
loop_
_entity.id
_entity.type
_entity.pdbx_description
1 polymer ?
#
loop_
_entity_poly.entity_id
_entity_poly.type
_entity_poly.pdbx_seq_one_letter_code
_entity_poly.pdbx_strand_id
1 'polypeptide(L)'
;PNGAGKTTLMNCMTGLLRFSEGSIQLLGHEITHHKKAINKLFGFVPQDFSFYQELSPAENLAFFGAWSGLQKAEIKNKTTELLEVLGLTEVRNKKVEQFSGGMKRRVNLAIGVIHNPRILFLDEPTVGVDVHTRHAIINYLKKLNEDGTTLIYTSHQLSEAEDLCNKVALIDDGKIIAHDTLNQLMIDHKEDGLEGLFINLTGKSYRNS
;
A
#
# COMPACT_ATOMS: atom_id res chain seq x y z
N PRO A 1 4.81 4.73 14.84
CA PRO A 1 5.71 3.67 15.35
C PRO A 1 5.14 2.27 15.13
N ASN A 2 5.99 1.25 15.31
CA ASN A 2 5.52 -0.13 15.31
C ASN A 2 4.54 -0.37 16.47
N GLY A 3 3.50 -1.17 16.22
CA GLY A 3 2.46 -1.43 17.23
C GLY A 3 1.44 -0.32 17.43
N ALA A 4 1.56 0.83 16.78
CA ALA A 4 0.63 1.96 16.93
C ALA A 4 -0.79 1.70 16.40
N GLY A 5 -1.04 0.59 15.68
CA GLY A 5 -2.36 0.24 15.15
C GLY A 5 -2.54 0.48 13.65
N LYS A 6 -1.49 0.83 12.88
CA LYS A 6 -1.57 1.08 11.42
C LYS A 6 -2.14 -0.09 10.64
N THR A 7 -1.53 -1.27 10.76
CA THR A 7 -2.00 -2.51 10.10
C THR A 7 -3.41 -2.90 10.55
N THR A 8 -3.75 -2.71 11.84
CA THR A 8 -5.10 -2.95 12.35
C THR A 8 -6.12 -2.05 11.65
N LEU A 9 -5.82 -0.75 11.54
CA LEU A 9 -6.69 0.19 10.82
C LEU A 9 -6.83 -0.19 9.34
N MET A 10 -5.73 -0.54 8.67
CA MET A 10 -5.75 -1.02 7.28
C MET A 10 -6.63 -2.25 7.11
N ASN A 11 -6.51 -3.23 8.01
CA ASN A 11 -7.32 -4.45 7.99
C ASN A 11 -8.81 -4.16 8.24
N CYS A 12 -9.14 -3.18 9.09
CA CYS A 12 -10.51 -2.70 9.24
C CYS A 12 -11.02 -2.05 7.95
N MET A 13 -10.24 -1.13 7.33
CA MET A 13 -10.63 -0.43 6.11
C MET A 13 -10.80 -1.36 4.90
N THR A 14 -10.05 -2.46 4.85
CA THR A 14 -10.16 -3.48 3.78
C THR A 14 -11.19 -4.57 4.10
N GLY A 15 -11.82 -4.52 5.29
CA GLY A 15 -12.82 -5.52 5.73
C GLY A 15 -12.24 -6.88 6.09
N LEU A 16 -10.93 -7.00 6.25
CA LEU A 16 -10.25 -8.20 6.74
C LEU A 16 -10.44 -8.38 8.24
N LEU A 17 -10.53 -7.27 8.98
CA LEU A 17 -10.82 -7.27 10.42
C LEU A 17 -12.17 -6.59 10.66
N ARG A 18 -13.00 -7.22 11.51
CA ARG A 18 -14.24 -6.61 11.97
C ARG A 18 -13.95 -5.64 13.11
N PHE A 19 -14.66 -4.52 13.13
CA PHE A 19 -14.65 -3.57 14.24
C PHE A 19 -16.02 -3.57 14.94
N SER A 20 -16.04 -3.25 16.22
CA SER A 20 -17.26 -3.29 17.06
C SER A 20 -18.09 -2.02 17.00
N GLU A 21 -17.43 -0.88 16.75
CA GLU A 21 -18.07 0.45 16.78
C GLU A 21 -17.55 1.32 15.64
N GLY A 22 -18.34 2.31 15.24
CA GLY A 22 -18.02 3.24 14.17
C GLY A 22 -18.51 2.78 12.80
N SER A 23 -18.13 3.50 11.75
CA SER A 23 -18.41 3.20 10.35
C SER A 23 -17.24 3.54 9.46
N ILE A 24 -17.08 2.79 8.38
CA ILE A 24 -16.06 3.05 7.35
C ILE A 24 -16.75 3.07 5.99
N GLN A 25 -16.54 4.16 5.26
CA GLN A 25 -17.07 4.32 3.91
C GLN A 25 -15.93 4.46 2.91
N LEU A 26 -15.96 3.67 1.85
CA LEU A 26 -15.06 3.76 0.71
C LEU A 26 -15.86 4.17 -0.53
N LEU A 27 -15.49 5.29 -1.15
CA LEU A 27 -16.18 5.82 -2.33
C LEU A 27 -17.71 5.95 -2.15
N GLY A 28 -18.16 6.33 -0.95
CA GLY A 28 -19.58 6.46 -0.60
C GLY A 28 -20.29 5.15 -0.25
N HIS A 29 -19.58 4.03 -0.23
CA HIS A 29 -20.15 2.74 0.13
C HIS A 29 -19.68 2.31 1.53
N GLU A 30 -20.64 1.91 2.39
CA GLU A 30 -20.35 1.31 3.70
C GLU A 30 -19.73 -0.08 3.50
N ILE A 31 -18.53 -0.31 4.06
CA ILE A 31 -17.76 -1.55 3.81
C ILE A 31 -18.40 -2.79 4.40
N THR A 32 -19.23 -2.64 5.44
CA THR A 32 -19.90 -3.76 6.10
C THR A 32 -21.05 -4.33 5.27
N HIS A 33 -21.68 -3.52 4.41
CA HIS A 33 -22.90 -3.89 3.68
C HIS A 33 -22.65 -4.26 2.21
N HIS A 34 -21.58 -3.77 1.58
CA HIS A 34 -21.37 -3.86 0.11
C HIS A 34 -20.06 -4.55 -0.28
N LYS A 35 -19.61 -5.56 0.47
CA LYS A 35 -18.29 -6.21 0.31
C LYS A 35 -17.92 -6.58 -1.13
N LYS A 36 -18.82 -7.24 -1.88
CA LYS A 36 -18.52 -7.67 -3.26
C LYS A 36 -18.30 -6.52 -4.24
N ALA A 37 -19.06 -5.44 -4.10
CA ALA A 37 -18.92 -4.27 -4.96
C ALA A 37 -17.65 -3.50 -4.61
N ILE A 38 -17.37 -3.35 -3.33
CA ILE A 38 -16.22 -2.60 -2.81
C ILE A 38 -14.91 -3.32 -3.12
N ASN A 39 -14.85 -4.65 -2.97
CA ASN A 39 -13.62 -5.43 -3.23
C ASN A 39 -13.09 -5.31 -4.67
N LYS A 40 -13.93 -4.90 -5.62
CA LYS A 40 -13.50 -4.62 -7.00
C LYS A 40 -12.92 -3.21 -7.17
N LEU A 41 -13.17 -2.32 -6.20
CA LEU A 41 -12.79 -0.91 -6.29
C LEU A 41 -11.44 -0.63 -5.64
N PHE A 42 -10.96 -1.53 -4.79
CA PHE A 42 -9.66 -1.34 -4.15
C PHE A 42 -8.70 -2.51 -4.38
N GLY A 43 -7.41 -2.20 -4.37
CA GLY A 43 -6.33 -3.16 -4.26
C GLY A 43 -5.73 -3.12 -2.84
N PHE A 44 -5.15 -4.23 -2.42
CA PHE A 44 -4.45 -4.31 -1.15
C PHE A 44 -3.09 -4.97 -1.31
N VAL A 45 -2.06 -4.32 -0.84
CA VAL A 45 -0.68 -4.81 -0.79
C VAL A 45 -0.30 -4.93 0.69
N PRO A 46 -0.48 -6.11 1.29
CA PRO A 46 -0.15 -6.32 2.70
C PRO A 46 1.36 -6.34 2.93
N GLN A 47 1.75 -6.14 4.19
CA GLN A 47 3.14 -6.23 4.62
C GLN A 47 3.71 -7.63 4.39
N ASP A 48 2.96 -8.68 4.71
CA ASP A 48 3.32 -10.06 4.40
C ASP A 48 2.96 -10.43 2.97
N PHE A 49 3.77 -11.30 2.36
CA PHE A 49 3.50 -11.75 1.00
C PHE A 49 2.29 -12.68 0.93
N SER A 50 1.25 -12.28 0.19
CA SER A 50 0.01 -13.04 0.03
C SER A 50 -0.17 -13.55 -1.40
N PHE A 51 0.85 -14.21 -1.93
CA PHE A 51 0.85 -14.85 -3.25
C PHE A 51 1.43 -16.28 -3.18
N TYR A 52 1.25 -17.04 -4.24
CA TYR A 52 1.74 -18.41 -4.36
C TYR A 52 3.23 -18.40 -4.74
N GLN A 53 4.09 -18.80 -3.81
CA GLN A 53 5.54 -18.78 -4.02
C GLN A 53 6.03 -19.82 -5.04
N GLU A 54 5.27 -20.91 -5.20
CA GLU A 54 5.52 -21.99 -6.17
C GLU A 54 5.21 -21.59 -7.61
N LEU A 55 4.43 -20.53 -7.78
CA LEU A 55 4.06 -19.98 -9.09
C LEU A 55 5.04 -18.88 -9.51
N SER A 56 5.12 -18.67 -10.82
CA SER A 56 5.83 -17.54 -11.42
C SER A 56 5.03 -16.22 -11.25
N PRO A 57 5.63 -15.05 -11.48
CA PRO A 57 4.91 -13.77 -11.54
C PRO A 57 3.75 -13.80 -12.52
N ALA A 58 3.96 -14.34 -13.73
CA ALA A 58 2.91 -14.40 -14.74
C ALA A 58 1.73 -15.28 -14.31
N GLU A 59 1.98 -16.42 -13.66
CA GLU A 59 0.93 -17.30 -13.13
C GLU A 59 0.20 -16.67 -11.94
N ASN A 60 0.91 -16.02 -11.01
CA ASN A 60 0.28 -15.28 -9.92
C ASN A 60 -0.64 -14.18 -10.47
N LEU A 61 -0.14 -13.36 -11.41
CA LEU A 61 -0.95 -12.31 -12.03
C LEU A 61 -2.15 -12.87 -12.80
N ALA A 62 -1.99 -14.02 -13.48
CA ALA A 62 -3.10 -14.70 -14.13
C ALA A 62 -4.17 -15.14 -13.12
N PHE A 63 -3.76 -15.71 -11.99
CA PHE A 63 -4.67 -16.16 -10.94
C PHE A 63 -5.43 -14.98 -10.32
N PHE A 64 -4.72 -13.96 -9.82
CA PHE A 64 -5.34 -12.83 -9.14
C PHE A 64 -6.13 -11.92 -10.08
N GLY A 65 -5.71 -11.78 -11.34
CA GLY A 65 -6.47 -11.09 -12.37
C GLY A 65 -7.81 -11.77 -12.67
N ALA A 66 -7.80 -13.11 -12.81
CA ALA A 66 -9.02 -13.89 -12.99
C ALA A 66 -9.92 -13.82 -11.73
N TRP A 67 -9.35 -13.89 -10.53
CA TRP A 67 -10.07 -13.69 -9.27
C TRP A 67 -10.77 -12.33 -9.20
N SER A 68 -10.13 -11.29 -9.71
CA SER A 68 -10.70 -9.93 -9.81
C SER A 68 -11.72 -9.77 -10.94
N GLY A 69 -11.92 -10.79 -11.74
CA GLY A 69 -12.92 -10.81 -12.82
C GLY A 69 -12.44 -10.28 -14.18
N LEU A 70 -11.12 -10.12 -14.36
CA LEU A 70 -10.56 -9.69 -15.64
C LEU A 70 -10.63 -10.82 -16.69
N GLN A 71 -10.81 -10.43 -17.96
CA GLN A 71 -10.77 -11.34 -19.08
C GLN A 71 -9.34 -11.77 -19.42
N LYS A 72 -9.16 -12.97 -19.99
CA LYS A 72 -7.85 -13.54 -20.30
C LYS A 72 -6.95 -12.62 -21.14
N ALA A 73 -7.53 -11.90 -22.10
CA ALA A 73 -6.78 -10.95 -22.93
C ALA A 73 -6.30 -9.74 -22.12
N GLU A 74 -7.14 -9.20 -21.23
CA GLU A 74 -6.77 -8.09 -20.34
C GLU A 74 -5.66 -8.50 -19.39
N ILE A 75 -5.78 -9.68 -18.77
CA ILE A 75 -4.76 -10.24 -17.88
C ILE A 75 -3.41 -10.33 -18.59
N LYS A 76 -3.39 -10.87 -19.82
CA LYS A 76 -2.17 -11.02 -20.62
C LYS A 76 -1.49 -9.66 -20.87
N ASN A 77 -2.25 -8.66 -21.29
CA ASN A 77 -1.74 -7.33 -21.59
C ASN A 77 -1.20 -6.65 -20.32
N LYS A 78 -1.99 -6.62 -19.25
CA LYS A 78 -1.61 -6.03 -17.97
C LYS A 78 -0.43 -6.74 -17.32
N THR A 79 -0.36 -8.07 -17.42
CA THR A 79 0.80 -8.84 -16.94
C THR A 79 2.08 -8.37 -17.64
N THR A 80 2.04 -8.20 -18.96
CA THR A 80 3.21 -7.74 -19.71
C THR A 80 3.63 -6.33 -19.29
N GLU A 81 2.67 -5.41 -19.24
CA GLU A 81 2.90 -4.02 -18.79
C GLU A 81 3.47 -3.95 -17.36
N LEU A 82 2.84 -4.62 -16.41
CA LEU A 82 3.25 -4.59 -15.01
C LEU A 82 4.64 -5.20 -14.78
N LEU A 83 4.94 -6.32 -15.46
CA LEU A 83 6.25 -6.95 -15.35
C LEU A 83 7.35 -6.09 -15.98
N GLU A 84 7.06 -5.36 -17.05
CA GLU A 84 7.98 -4.41 -17.66
C GLU A 84 8.25 -3.23 -16.74
N VAL A 85 7.22 -2.53 -16.30
CA VAL A 85 7.34 -1.34 -15.42
C VAL A 85 8.01 -1.68 -14.10
N LEU A 86 7.76 -2.87 -13.54
CA LEU A 86 8.35 -3.30 -12.28
C LEU A 86 9.69 -4.05 -12.43
N GLY A 87 10.24 -4.11 -13.66
CA GLY A 87 11.53 -4.73 -13.92
C GLY A 87 11.59 -6.23 -13.62
N LEU A 88 10.50 -6.96 -13.93
CA LEU A 88 10.36 -8.40 -13.71
C LEU A 88 10.22 -9.21 -15.00
N THR A 89 10.39 -8.59 -16.19
CA THR A 89 10.20 -9.23 -17.48
C THR A 89 11.06 -10.47 -17.66
N GLU A 90 12.36 -10.39 -17.35
CA GLU A 90 13.32 -11.48 -17.53
C GLU A 90 13.06 -12.69 -16.61
N VAL A 91 12.30 -12.48 -15.54
CA VAL A 91 11.98 -13.51 -14.56
C VAL A 91 10.51 -13.91 -14.55
N ARG A 92 9.74 -13.45 -15.56
CA ARG A 92 8.29 -13.63 -15.64
C ARG A 92 7.80 -15.07 -15.44
N ASN A 93 8.60 -16.05 -15.82
CA ASN A 93 8.28 -17.50 -15.77
C ASN A 93 9.09 -18.25 -14.72
N LYS A 94 9.90 -17.58 -13.90
CA LYS A 94 10.65 -18.19 -12.80
C LYS A 94 9.80 -18.21 -11.54
N LYS A 95 9.87 -19.27 -10.75
CA LYS A 95 9.13 -19.38 -9.49
C LYS A 95 9.52 -18.29 -8.51
N VAL A 96 8.52 -17.66 -7.87
CA VAL A 96 8.73 -16.52 -6.96
C VAL A 96 9.48 -16.93 -5.68
N GLU A 97 9.46 -18.20 -5.29
CA GLU A 97 10.25 -18.71 -4.16
C GLU A 97 11.76 -18.40 -4.29
N GLN A 98 12.27 -18.33 -5.53
CA GLN A 98 13.69 -18.07 -5.85
C GLN A 98 14.05 -16.57 -5.85
N PHE A 99 13.08 -15.69 -5.56
CA PHE A 99 13.26 -14.25 -5.68
C PHE A 99 13.85 -13.63 -4.41
N SER A 100 14.59 -12.53 -4.59
CA SER A 100 14.97 -11.65 -3.48
C SER A 100 13.73 -11.00 -2.84
N GLY A 101 13.86 -10.49 -1.62
CA GLY A 101 12.78 -9.78 -0.94
C GLY A 101 12.22 -8.61 -1.77
N GLY A 102 13.11 -7.82 -2.39
CA GLY A 102 12.69 -6.71 -3.26
C GLY A 102 11.96 -7.16 -4.52
N MET A 103 12.35 -8.27 -5.13
CA MET A 103 11.61 -8.86 -6.26
C MET A 103 10.23 -9.36 -5.82
N LYS A 104 10.15 -10.04 -4.67
CA LYS A 104 8.88 -10.50 -4.08
C LYS A 104 7.96 -9.30 -3.79
N ARG A 105 8.51 -8.19 -3.28
CA ARG A 105 7.74 -6.96 -3.00
C ARG A 105 7.15 -6.37 -4.28
N ARG A 106 7.90 -6.36 -5.38
CA ARG A 106 7.41 -5.89 -6.69
C ARG A 106 6.32 -6.81 -7.27
N VAL A 107 6.41 -8.13 -7.06
CA VAL A 107 5.33 -9.07 -7.42
C VAL A 107 4.07 -8.80 -6.59
N ASN A 108 4.22 -8.58 -5.28
CA ASN A 108 3.10 -8.26 -4.39
C ASN A 108 2.37 -6.98 -4.83
N LEU A 109 3.14 -5.94 -5.20
CA LEU A 109 2.60 -4.70 -5.74
C LEU A 109 1.86 -4.93 -7.08
N ALA A 110 2.47 -5.69 -8.01
CA ALA A 110 1.84 -6.01 -9.29
C ALA A 110 0.45 -6.69 -9.11
N ILE A 111 0.35 -7.61 -8.16
CA ILE A 111 -0.92 -8.29 -7.82
C ILE A 111 -1.95 -7.28 -7.30
N GLY A 112 -1.56 -6.39 -6.40
CA GLY A 112 -2.47 -5.39 -5.83
C GLY A 112 -3.07 -4.43 -6.85
N VAL A 113 -2.38 -4.21 -7.99
CA VAL A 113 -2.79 -3.22 -9.00
C VAL A 113 -3.32 -3.82 -10.31
N ILE A 114 -3.26 -5.15 -10.50
CA ILE A 114 -3.59 -5.77 -11.80
C ILE A 114 -5.00 -5.43 -12.31
N HIS A 115 -5.95 -5.20 -11.43
CA HIS A 115 -7.34 -4.90 -11.77
C HIS A 115 -7.65 -3.39 -11.83
N ASN A 116 -6.63 -2.53 -11.86
CA ASN A 116 -6.73 -1.06 -11.89
C ASN A 116 -7.66 -0.53 -10.78
N PRO A 117 -7.31 -0.70 -9.51
CA PRO A 117 -8.15 -0.26 -8.40
C PRO A 117 -8.26 1.27 -8.37
N ARG A 118 -9.40 1.79 -7.89
CA ARG A 118 -9.58 3.22 -7.63
C ARG A 118 -8.93 3.66 -6.32
N ILE A 119 -8.77 2.73 -5.38
CA ILE A 119 -8.06 2.93 -4.11
C ILE A 119 -7.04 1.80 -3.97
N LEU A 120 -5.81 2.12 -3.62
CA LEU A 120 -4.78 1.14 -3.32
C LEU A 120 -4.32 1.30 -1.87
N PHE A 121 -4.57 0.27 -1.08
CA PHE A 121 -4.06 0.16 0.28
C PHE A 121 -2.69 -0.50 0.27
N LEU A 122 -1.72 0.11 0.93
CA LEU A 122 -0.32 -0.28 0.94
C LEU A 122 0.18 -0.32 2.40
N ASP A 123 0.35 -1.52 2.93
CA ASP A 123 0.85 -1.70 4.29
C ASP A 123 2.36 -1.93 4.26
N GLU A 124 3.12 -0.87 4.53
CA GLU A 124 4.59 -0.84 4.56
C GLU A 124 5.24 -1.48 3.31
N PRO A 125 4.90 -1.03 2.08
CA PRO A 125 5.28 -1.73 0.85
C PRO A 125 6.77 -1.66 0.52
N THR A 126 7.56 -0.85 1.23
CA THR A 126 9.00 -0.64 1.02
C THR A 126 9.87 -1.24 2.11
N VAL A 127 9.26 -1.89 3.11
CA VAL A 127 10.02 -2.53 4.20
C VAL A 127 10.89 -3.67 3.67
N GLY A 128 12.17 -3.65 4.09
CA GLY A 128 13.13 -4.71 3.78
C GLY A 128 13.61 -4.74 2.32
N VAL A 129 13.43 -3.64 1.57
CA VAL A 129 13.98 -3.52 0.21
C VAL A 129 15.19 -2.58 0.18
N ASP A 130 16.06 -2.80 -0.80
CA ASP A 130 17.19 -1.91 -1.08
C ASP A 130 16.72 -0.55 -1.62
N VAL A 131 17.63 0.45 -1.61
CA VAL A 131 17.34 1.83 -2.02
C VAL A 131 16.81 1.91 -3.46
N HIS A 132 17.39 1.15 -4.39
CA HIS A 132 16.96 1.18 -5.80
C HIS A 132 15.56 0.64 -5.98
N THR A 133 15.25 -0.49 -5.34
CA THR A 133 13.91 -1.09 -5.35
C THR A 133 12.89 -0.14 -4.71
N ARG A 134 13.25 0.51 -3.59
CA ARG A 134 12.40 1.52 -2.93
C ARG A 134 12.04 2.65 -3.88
N HIS A 135 13.03 3.28 -4.52
CA HIS A 135 12.80 4.37 -5.48
C HIS A 135 11.91 3.93 -6.65
N ALA A 136 12.13 2.73 -7.18
CA ALA A 136 11.30 2.19 -8.26
C ALA A 136 9.83 2.02 -7.83
N ILE A 137 9.59 1.50 -6.62
CA ILE A 137 8.24 1.36 -6.05
C ILE A 137 7.60 2.75 -5.86
N ILE A 138 8.28 3.69 -5.21
CA ILE A 138 7.75 5.04 -4.95
C ILE A 138 7.41 5.76 -6.26
N ASN A 139 8.29 5.71 -7.26
CA ASN A 139 8.04 6.32 -8.56
C ASN A 139 6.82 5.70 -9.26
N TYR A 140 6.66 4.40 -9.19
CA TYR A 140 5.48 3.72 -9.73
C TYR A 140 4.20 4.13 -8.99
N LEU A 141 4.24 4.23 -7.66
CA LEU A 141 3.10 4.68 -6.86
C LEU A 141 2.71 6.13 -7.18
N LYS A 142 3.69 7.03 -7.34
CA LYS A 142 3.45 8.43 -7.78
C LYS A 142 2.71 8.45 -9.12
N LYS A 143 3.17 7.66 -10.09
CA LYS A 143 2.51 7.54 -11.40
C LYS A 143 1.06 7.04 -11.26
N LEU A 144 0.82 6.00 -10.47
CA LEU A 144 -0.54 5.51 -10.22
C LEU A 144 -1.45 6.58 -9.61
N ASN A 145 -0.91 7.41 -8.72
CA ASN A 145 -1.66 8.51 -8.12
C ASN A 145 -1.96 9.62 -9.14
N GLU A 146 -1.01 9.98 -9.99
CA GLU A 146 -1.20 10.92 -11.11
C GLU A 146 -2.26 10.41 -12.09
N ASP A 147 -2.31 9.10 -12.35
CA ASP A 147 -3.30 8.42 -13.18
C ASP A 147 -4.68 8.28 -12.50
N GLY A 148 -4.84 8.81 -11.26
CA GLY A 148 -6.12 8.93 -10.56
C GLY A 148 -6.39 7.85 -9.51
N THR A 149 -5.45 6.95 -9.20
CA THR A 149 -5.58 6.01 -8.09
C THR A 149 -5.35 6.73 -6.75
N THR A 150 -6.29 6.62 -5.83
CA THR A 150 -6.09 7.10 -4.46
C THR A 150 -5.20 6.10 -3.69
N LEU A 151 -4.10 6.58 -3.13
CA LEU A 151 -3.19 5.75 -2.33
C LEU A 151 -3.46 5.94 -0.84
N ILE A 152 -3.61 4.84 -0.10
CA ILE A 152 -3.59 4.82 1.36
C ILE A 152 -2.36 4.03 1.78
N TYR A 153 -1.38 4.74 2.33
CA TYR A 153 -0.04 4.24 2.55
C TYR A 153 0.31 4.27 4.04
N THR A 154 0.76 3.14 4.59
CA THR A 154 1.36 3.13 5.92
C THR A 154 2.87 3.01 5.82
N SER A 155 3.57 3.74 6.66
CA SER A 155 5.01 3.61 6.84
C SER A 155 5.37 3.93 8.30
N HIS A 156 6.44 3.33 8.77
CA HIS A 156 7.14 3.77 9.94
C HIS A 156 8.35 4.68 9.58
N GLN A 157 8.61 4.91 8.29
CA GLN A 157 9.62 5.86 7.81
C GLN A 157 8.93 7.18 7.43
N LEU A 158 9.09 8.19 8.29
CA LEU A 158 8.40 9.48 8.13
C LEU A 158 8.81 10.21 6.86
N SER A 159 10.08 10.10 6.44
CA SER A 159 10.57 10.66 5.18
C SER A 159 9.85 10.11 3.94
N GLU A 160 9.44 8.84 3.92
CA GLU A 160 8.64 8.29 2.82
C GLU A 160 7.25 8.91 2.76
N ALA A 161 6.64 9.15 3.93
CA ALA A 161 5.34 9.81 4.00
C ALA A 161 5.43 11.27 3.53
N GLU A 162 6.51 11.97 3.86
CA GLU A 162 6.78 13.33 3.38
C GLU A 162 6.95 13.37 1.86
N ASP A 163 7.62 12.40 1.26
CA ASP A 163 7.86 12.32 -0.17
C ASP A 163 6.63 11.94 -1.00
N LEU A 164 5.75 11.11 -0.45
CA LEU A 164 4.65 10.47 -1.20
C LEU A 164 3.28 11.07 -0.88
N CYS A 165 3.05 11.50 0.37
CA CYS A 165 1.71 11.79 0.84
C CYS A 165 1.36 13.28 0.78
N ASN A 166 0.14 13.60 0.31
CA ASN A 166 -0.42 14.95 0.38
C ASN A 166 -1.06 15.24 1.74
N LYS A 167 -1.64 14.19 2.36
CA LYS A 167 -2.25 14.22 3.69
C LYS A 167 -1.66 13.13 4.55
N VAL A 168 -1.51 13.41 5.83
CA VAL A 168 -0.92 12.51 6.81
C VAL A 168 -1.83 12.36 8.01
N ALA A 169 -1.92 11.16 8.54
CA ALA A 169 -2.50 10.88 9.86
C ALA A 169 -1.42 10.22 10.74
N LEU A 170 -1.05 10.87 11.82
CA LEU A 170 -0.14 10.30 12.82
C LEU A 170 -0.93 9.47 13.82
N ILE A 171 -0.49 8.22 14.03
CA ILE A 171 -1.15 7.27 14.93
C ILE A 171 -0.18 6.91 16.05
N ASP A 172 -0.63 7.04 17.30
CA ASP A 172 0.07 6.54 18.48
C ASP A 172 -0.95 5.86 19.41
N ASP A 173 -0.61 4.69 19.93
CA ASP A 173 -1.45 3.91 20.86
C ASP A 173 -2.91 3.71 20.37
N GLY A 174 -3.10 3.42 19.07
CA GLY A 174 -4.41 3.20 18.45
C GLY A 174 -5.26 4.45 18.26
N LYS A 175 -4.71 5.64 18.47
CA LYS A 175 -5.39 6.94 18.32
C LYS A 175 -4.75 7.77 17.23
N ILE A 176 -5.57 8.46 16.45
CA ILE A 176 -5.07 9.50 15.54
C ILE A 176 -4.78 10.74 16.39
N ILE A 177 -3.50 11.13 16.47
CA ILE A 177 -3.03 12.27 17.26
C ILE A 177 -2.88 13.53 16.44
N ALA A 178 -2.74 13.44 15.12
CA ALA A 178 -2.79 14.56 14.17
C ALA A 178 -3.24 14.06 12.80
N HIS A 179 -3.96 14.87 12.05
CA HIS A 179 -4.43 14.54 10.70
C HIS A 179 -4.73 15.82 9.93
N ASP A 180 -3.97 16.10 8.88
CA ASP A 180 -4.22 17.13 7.88
C ASP A 180 -3.30 16.98 6.66
N THR A 181 -3.27 17.98 5.79
CA THR A 181 -2.21 18.12 4.79
C THR A 181 -0.87 18.30 5.48
N LEU A 182 0.18 17.80 4.84
CA LEU A 182 1.54 17.93 5.39
C LEU A 182 1.89 19.39 5.70
N ASN A 183 1.62 20.30 4.75
CA ASN A 183 1.88 21.72 4.94
C ASN A 183 1.12 22.33 6.12
N GLN A 184 -0.16 21.97 6.31
CA GLN A 184 -0.96 22.51 7.41
C GLN A 184 -0.42 22.03 8.76
N LEU A 185 -0.07 20.75 8.86
CA LEU A 185 0.54 20.19 10.09
C LEU A 185 1.84 20.90 10.46
N MET A 186 2.70 21.21 9.46
CA MET A 186 3.96 21.92 9.71
C MET A 186 3.71 23.35 10.21
N ILE A 187 2.73 24.05 9.63
CA ILE A 187 2.38 25.42 10.02
C ILE A 187 1.80 25.45 11.45
N ASP A 188 0.82 24.59 11.73
CA ASP A 188 0.08 24.58 12.99
C ASP A 188 0.97 24.25 14.18
N HIS A 189 1.94 23.37 13.98
CA HIS A 189 2.84 22.90 15.04
C HIS A 189 4.23 23.55 15.01
N LYS A 190 4.53 24.41 14.03
CA LYS A 190 5.82 25.09 13.83
C LYS A 190 6.99 24.12 13.76
N GLU A 191 6.81 23.04 13.02
CA GLU A 191 7.80 22.00 12.80
C GLU A 191 8.24 21.98 11.33
N ASP A 192 9.48 21.53 11.08
CA ASP A 192 10.05 21.44 9.73
C ASP A 192 9.86 20.05 9.09
N GLY A 193 9.31 19.07 9.84
CA GLY A 193 9.11 17.71 9.37
C GLY A 193 8.30 16.85 10.33
N LEU A 194 7.85 15.69 9.84
CA LEU A 194 7.01 14.76 10.59
C LEU A 194 7.69 14.18 11.84
N GLU A 195 9.01 14.09 11.85
CA GLU A 195 9.76 13.59 13.01
C GLU A 195 9.65 14.58 14.17
N GLY A 196 9.91 15.86 13.92
CA GLY A 196 9.74 16.93 14.92
C GLY A 196 8.30 16.97 15.42
N LEU A 197 7.33 16.92 14.50
CA LEU A 197 5.92 16.89 14.85
C LEU A 197 5.57 15.71 15.75
N PHE A 198 6.04 14.51 15.43
CA PHE A 198 5.77 13.31 16.24
C PHE A 198 6.35 13.44 17.66
N ILE A 199 7.59 13.91 17.78
CA ILE A 199 8.24 14.15 19.08
C ILE A 199 7.48 15.19 19.90
N ASN A 200 7.09 16.30 19.26
CA ASN A 200 6.32 17.36 19.92
C ASN A 200 5.00 16.83 20.50
N LEU A 201 4.24 16.08 19.70
CA LEU A 201 2.91 15.56 20.09
C LEU A 201 2.95 14.46 21.14
N THR A 202 3.99 13.62 21.13
CA THR A 202 4.04 12.42 21.98
C THR A 202 5.02 12.53 23.15
N GLY A 203 5.98 13.44 23.10
CA GLY A 203 7.11 13.50 24.02
C GLY A 203 8.07 12.29 23.90
N LYS A 204 7.86 11.42 22.90
CA LYS A 204 8.65 10.20 22.69
C LYS A 204 9.63 10.43 21.54
N SER A 205 10.90 10.03 21.70
CA SER A 205 11.82 9.99 20.56
C SER A 205 11.31 8.98 19.53
N TYR A 206 11.22 9.39 18.25
CA TYR A 206 10.86 8.49 17.17
C TYR A 206 11.99 7.47 16.97
N ARG A 207 11.73 6.21 17.28
CA ARG A 207 12.70 5.13 17.06
C ARG A 207 12.38 4.45 15.73
N ASN A 208 13.26 4.66 14.75
CA ASN A 208 13.36 3.78 13.57
C ASN A 208 13.97 2.45 14.06
N SER A 209 13.14 1.49 14.40
CA SER A 209 13.58 0.15 14.79
C SER A 209 13.31 -0.85 13.68
#